data_e670817f9f4697ba6dfadaa87e35c320
#
_entry.id   e670817f9f4697ba6dfadaa87e35c320
#
_cell.length_a   1.000
_cell.length_b   1.000
_cell.length_c   1.000
_cell.angle_alpha   90.00
_cell.angle_beta   90.00
_cell.angle_gamma   90.00
#
_symmetry.space_group_name_H-M   'P 1'
#
loop_
_entity.id
_entity.type
_entity.pdbx_description
1 polymer ?
#
loop_
_entity_poly.entity_id
_entity_poly.type
_entity_poly.pdbx_seq_one_letter_code
_entity_poly.pdbx_strand_id
1 'polypeptide(L)'
;MNYCYRSSNQTKERGAVGVLLALYLAILVSLLAVVDIGFMFITKRELQKAADLATLAGVRQLVMPDGTRSCAAATAAGTENAQTNLTQPALPPFSTMTVEISCGKWDTAAADGPFVADTGDSHDTNAVKATIRSRPYSFFLSLISNQEPGEIQAEAVSAIQAPQAQLKIRSTLASLEDGAVNDLLEGLLGGGISLNVVGWQGVANADVNLLQFMNNM
;
A
#
# COMPACT_ATOMS: atom_id res chain seq x y z
N MET A 1 58.88 68.77 1.46
CA MET A 1 58.58 67.35 1.83
C MET A 1 57.09 67.19 1.88
N ASN A 2 56.48 66.66 0.78
CA ASN A 2 55.03 66.41 0.70
C ASN A 2 54.78 64.95 1.01
N TYR A 3 54.23 64.65 2.16
CA TYR A 3 53.72 63.32 2.49
C TYR A 3 52.38 63.10 1.79
N CYS A 4 52.37 62.25 0.80
CA CYS A 4 51.16 61.75 0.18
C CYS A 4 50.50 60.74 1.14
N TYR A 5 49.40 61.09 1.75
CA TYR A 5 48.56 60.22 2.59
C TYR A 5 47.79 59.28 1.70
N ARG A 6 48.21 58.00 1.66
CA ARG A 6 47.55 56.93 0.91
C ARG A 6 46.28 56.55 1.67
N SER A 7 45.17 57.12 1.27
CA SER A 7 43.85 56.66 1.73
C SER A 7 43.64 55.23 1.34
N SER A 8 43.62 54.34 2.29
CA SER A 8 43.41 52.90 2.09
C SER A 8 41.96 52.66 1.74
N ASN A 9 41.72 51.98 0.62
CA ASN A 9 40.41 51.54 0.11
C ASN A 9 39.79 50.40 0.98
N GLN A 10 39.52 50.67 2.26
CA GLN A 10 38.91 49.68 3.16
C GLN A 10 37.38 49.51 2.95
N THR A 11 36.75 50.31 2.11
CA THR A 11 35.30 50.25 1.85
C THR A 11 34.87 49.15 0.89
N LYS A 12 35.77 48.66 0.03
CA LYS A 12 35.44 47.58 -0.94
C LYS A 12 35.39 46.20 -0.30
N GLU A 13 36.15 45.92 0.75
CA GLU A 13 36.22 44.61 1.38
C GLU A 13 35.00 44.32 2.27
N ARG A 14 34.36 45.32 2.85
CA ARG A 14 33.17 45.16 3.70
C ARG A 14 31.94 44.66 2.92
N GLY A 15 31.80 45.06 1.66
CA GLY A 15 30.72 44.56 0.79
C GLY A 15 30.90 43.10 0.39
N ALA A 16 32.14 42.66 0.10
CA ALA A 16 32.42 41.27 -0.28
C ALA A 16 32.17 40.29 0.88
N VAL A 17 32.51 40.65 2.10
CA VAL A 17 32.23 39.83 3.29
C VAL A 17 30.73 39.69 3.53
N GLY A 18 29.95 40.77 3.35
CA GLY A 18 28.50 40.71 3.47
C GLY A 18 27.82 39.78 2.45
N VAL A 19 28.29 39.83 1.20
CA VAL A 19 27.77 38.93 0.14
C VAL A 19 28.15 37.48 0.42
N LEU A 20 29.36 37.18 0.86
CA LEU A 20 29.78 35.83 1.24
C LEU A 20 28.98 35.29 2.42
N LEU A 21 28.74 36.12 3.44
CA LEU A 21 27.89 35.73 4.58
C LEU A 21 26.46 35.44 4.18
N ALA A 22 25.84 36.27 3.31
CA ALA A 22 24.50 36.04 2.80
C ALA A 22 24.42 34.75 2.00
N LEU A 23 25.41 34.47 1.17
CA LEU A 23 25.47 33.21 0.38
C LEU A 23 25.63 31.99 1.28
N TYR A 24 26.45 32.08 2.33
CA TYR A 24 26.61 31.00 3.31
C TYR A 24 25.33 30.72 4.08
N LEU A 25 24.61 31.77 4.51
CA LEU A 25 23.29 31.62 5.15
C LEU A 25 22.26 31.03 4.22
N ALA A 26 22.22 31.42 2.93
CA ALA A 26 21.31 30.85 1.95
C ALA A 26 21.55 29.36 1.74
N ILE A 27 22.82 28.93 1.66
CA ILE A 27 23.18 27.52 1.56
C ILE A 27 22.78 26.77 2.82
N LEU A 28 23.03 27.31 4.00
CA LEU A 28 22.70 26.70 5.28
C LEU A 28 21.17 26.49 5.41
N VAL A 29 20.36 27.52 5.10
CA VAL A 29 18.91 27.44 5.11
C VAL A 29 18.42 26.40 4.10
N SER A 30 19.02 26.33 2.91
CA SER A 30 18.67 25.33 1.90
C SER A 30 18.94 23.89 2.39
N LEU A 31 20.07 23.66 3.07
CA LEU A 31 20.41 22.35 3.63
C LEU A 31 19.43 21.94 4.73
N LEU A 32 19.03 22.88 5.60
CA LEU A 32 18.04 22.62 6.65
C LEU A 32 16.66 22.27 6.06
N ALA A 33 16.25 22.97 4.99
CA ALA A 33 15.00 22.66 4.30
C ALA A 33 15.00 21.25 3.66
N VAL A 34 16.14 20.80 3.14
CA VAL A 34 16.29 19.44 2.61
C VAL A 34 16.07 18.37 3.68
N VAL A 35 16.49 18.63 4.92
CA VAL A 35 16.25 17.70 6.05
C VAL A 35 14.76 17.56 6.32
N ASP A 36 14.00 18.65 6.39
CA ASP A 36 12.56 18.62 6.61
C ASP A 36 11.83 17.88 5.48
N ILE A 37 12.20 18.11 4.23
CA ILE A 37 11.66 17.38 3.07
C ILE A 37 11.98 15.89 3.20
N GLY A 38 13.19 15.52 3.62
CA GLY A 38 13.57 14.14 3.87
C GLY A 38 12.65 13.45 4.90
N PHE A 39 12.36 14.14 6.00
CA PHE A 39 11.41 13.65 7.01
C PHE A 39 10.00 13.48 6.46
N MET A 40 9.52 14.40 5.62
CA MET A 40 8.21 14.26 4.95
C MET A 40 8.15 13.00 4.08
N PHE A 41 9.21 12.70 3.32
CA PHE A 41 9.27 11.48 2.51
C PHE A 41 9.27 10.21 3.35
N ILE A 42 10.04 10.18 4.45
CA ILE A 42 10.06 9.05 5.37
C ILE A 42 8.66 8.86 5.98
N THR A 43 8.05 9.93 6.46
CA THR A 43 6.68 9.90 7.01
C THR A 43 5.68 9.35 5.99
N LYS A 44 5.69 9.86 4.76
CA LYS A 44 4.81 9.38 3.69
C LYS A 44 4.96 7.88 3.44
N ARG A 45 6.20 7.40 3.42
CA ARG A 45 6.50 5.97 3.22
C ARG A 45 5.98 5.10 4.38
N GLU A 46 6.16 5.55 5.62
CA GLU A 46 5.66 4.81 6.79
C GLU A 46 4.13 4.81 6.86
N LEU A 47 3.48 5.94 6.53
CA LEU A 47 2.02 5.99 6.42
C LEU A 47 1.50 5.04 5.32
N GLN A 48 2.17 4.98 4.17
CA GLN A 48 1.80 4.07 3.09
C GLN A 48 1.93 2.60 3.53
N LYS A 49 3.05 2.24 4.16
CA LYS A 49 3.26 0.90 4.72
C LYS A 49 2.17 0.53 5.73
N ALA A 50 1.82 1.46 6.62
CA ALA A 50 0.76 1.23 7.61
C ALA A 50 -0.61 1.07 6.94
N ALA A 51 -0.93 1.87 5.91
CA ALA A 51 -2.17 1.75 5.15
C ALA A 51 -2.26 0.40 4.42
N ASP A 52 -1.17 -0.04 3.77
CA ASP A 52 -1.11 -1.34 3.08
C ASP A 52 -1.34 -2.50 4.07
N LEU A 53 -0.67 -2.48 5.22
CA LEU A 53 -0.82 -3.51 6.25
C LEU A 53 -2.22 -3.49 6.90
N ALA A 54 -2.78 -2.30 7.12
CA ALA A 54 -4.13 -2.13 7.66
C ALA A 54 -5.20 -2.72 6.75
N THR A 55 -5.10 -2.46 5.44
CA THR A 55 -6.05 -3.03 4.47
C THR A 55 -5.93 -4.54 4.37
N LEU A 56 -4.70 -5.08 4.40
CA LEU A 56 -4.47 -6.53 4.42
C LEU A 56 -5.00 -7.20 5.68
N ALA A 57 -4.85 -6.56 6.85
CA ALA A 57 -5.42 -7.06 8.09
C ALA A 57 -6.95 -7.00 8.05
N GLY A 58 -7.51 -5.88 7.59
CA GLY A 58 -8.95 -5.67 7.47
C GLY A 58 -9.60 -6.67 6.52
N VAL A 59 -9.04 -6.84 5.32
CA VAL A 59 -9.63 -7.71 4.31
C VAL A 59 -9.65 -9.18 4.73
N ARG A 60 -8.69 -9.62 5.55
CA ARG A 60 -8.68 -10.99 6.11
C ARG A 60 -9.82 -11.23 7.09
N GLN A 61 -10.26 -10.20 7.79
CA GLN A 61 -11.38 -10.27 8.74
C GLN A 61 -12.72 -9.87 8.13
N LEU A 62 -12.72 -9.48 6.85
CA LEU A 62 -13.94 -9.11 6.14
C LEU A 62 -14.87 -10.30 5.94
N VAL A 63 -14.31 -11.50 5.69
CA VAL A 63 -15.07 -12.74 5.51
C VAL A 63 -14.99 -13.56 6.78
N MET A 64 -16.13 -13.76 7.40
CA MET A 64 -16.27 -14.60 8.58
C MET A 64 -16.23 -16.10 8.19
N PRO A 65 -15.94 -17.01 9.14
CA PRO A 65 -15.91 -18.46 8.87
C PRO A 65 -17.22 -19.04 8.33
N ASP A 66 -18.34 -18.40 8.64
CA ASP A 66 -19.68 -18.77 8.15
C ASP A 66 -19.99 -18.23 6.73
N GLY A 67 -19.03 -17.53 6.10
CA GLY A 67 -19.18 -16.93 4.78
C GLY A 67 -19.88 -15.56 4.79
N THR A 68 -20.32 -15.06 5.94
CA THR A 68 -20.89 -13.71 6.05
C THR A 68 -19.80 -12.64 5.93
N ARG A 69 -20.21 -11.42 5.59
CA ARG A 69 -19.32 -10.25 5.53
C ARG A 69 -19.49 -9.43 6.79
N SER A 70 -18.38 -8.98 7.39
CA SER A 70 -18.40 -8.10 8.57
C SER A 70 -17.44 -6.93 8.36
N CYS A 71 -18.00 -5.78 7.99
CA CYS A 71 -17.23 -4.55 7.90
C CYS A 71 -16.75 -4.08 9.28
N ALA A 72 -17.51 -4.33 10.34
CA ALA A 72 -17.10 -3.99 11.69
C ALA A 72 -15.83 -4.73 12.12
N ALA A 73 -15.74 -6.05 11.83
CA ALA A 73 -14.54 -6.84 12.12
C ALA A 73 -13.34 -6.38 11.27
N ALA A 74 -13.57 -6.10 9.98
CA ALA A 74 -12.54 -5.59 9.08
C ALA A 74 -11.99 -4.23 9.53
N THR A 75 -12.87 -3.31 9.91
CA THR A 75 -12.50 -1.98 10.39
C THR A 75 -11.72 -2.05 11.69
N ALA A 76 -12.17 -2.87 12.65
CA ALA A 76 -11.46 -3.05 13.92
C ALA A 76 -10.05 -3.59 13.71
N ALA A 77 -9.89 -4.68 12.93
CA ALA A 77 -8.59 -5.28 12.65
C ALA A 77 -7.66 -4.35 11.86
N GLY A 78 -8.18 -3.63 10.89
CA GLY A 78 -7.42 -2.63 10.12
C GLY A 78 -6.92 -1.49 10.99
N THR A 79 -7.79 -0.95 11.85
CA THR A 79 -7.44 0.15 12.75
C THR A 79 -6.39 -0.26 13.78
N GLU A 80 -6.57 -1.41 14.41
CA GLU A 80 -5.60 -1.97 15.38
C GLU A 80 -4.23 -2.17 14.74
N ASN A 81 -4.21 -2.76 13.54
CA ASN A 81 -2.97 -2.98 12.79
C ASN A 81 -2.28 -1.67 12.41
N ALA A 82 -3.03 -0.67 11.92
CA ALA A 82 -2.48 0.65 11.62
C ALA A 82 -1.86 1.31 12.86
N GLN A 83 -2.57 1.32 13.97
CA GLN A 83 -2.11 1.91 15.23
C GLN A 83 -0.83 1.22 15.73
N THR A 84 -0.79 -0.11 15.71
CA THR A 84 0.39 -0.88 16.13
C THR A 84 1.62 -0.57 15.28
N ASN A 85 1.45 -0.44 13.96
CA ASN A 85 2.56 -0.15 13.06
C ASN A 85 3.03 1.31 13.12
N LEU A 86 2.16 2.24 13.50
CA LEU A 86 2.48 3.66 13.60
C LEU A 86 3.02 4.08 14.97
N THR A 87 2.86 3.27 16.01
CA THR A 87 3.40 3.53 17.36
C THR A 87 4.84 3.10 17.55
N GLN A 88 5.51 2.64 16.50
CA GLN A 88 6.91 2.21 16.60
C GLN A 88 7.86 3.38 16.93
N PRO A 89 8.85 3.18 17.82
CA PRO A 89 9.71 4.26 18.33
C PRO A 89 10.65 4.88 17.27
N ALA A 90 10.69 4.32 16.07
CA ALA A 90 11.51 4.85 14.96
C ALA A 90 10.85 6.01 14.21
N LEU A 91 9.57 6.31 14.49
CA LEU A 91 8.86 7.41 13.85
C LEU A 91 8.91 8.65 14.73
N PRO A 92 9.17 9.83 14.16
CA PRO A 92 9.04 11.08 14.91
C PRO A 92 7.60 11.22 15.41
N PRO A 93 7.41 11.87 16.59
CA PRO A 93 6.07 12.05 17.13
C PRO A 93 5.23 12.86 16.15
N PHE A 94 4.12 12.29 15.68
CA PHE A 94 3.15 13.00 14.85
C PHE A 94 2.30 13.91 15.73
N SER A 95 2.09 15.14 15.30
CA SER A 95 1.25 16.09 16.04
C SER A 95 -0.22 15.66 16.06
N THR A 96 -0.68 15.10 14.95
CA THR A 96 -2.04 14.54 14.81
C THR A 96 -2.01 13.42 13.79
N MET A 97 -2.70 12.32 14.08
CA MET A 97 -2.85 11.21 13.16
C MET A 97 -4.30 10.74 13.16
N THR A 98 -4.85 10.55 11.98
CA THR A 98 -6.19 9.99 11.79
C THR A 98 -6.10 8.75 10.92
N VAL A 99 -6.79 7.69 11.35
CA VAL A 99 -6.90 6.42 10.61
C VAL A 99 -8.38 6.22 10.29
N GLU A 100 -8.69 6.13 9.02
CA GLU A 100 -10.04 5.90 8.51
C GLU A 100 -10.02 4.62 7.69
N ILE A 101 -10.84 3.65 8.09
CA ILE A 101 -11.00 2.38 7.38
C ILE A 101 -12.44 2.30 6.88
N SER A 102 -12.61 1.99 5.60
CA SER A 102 -13.92 1.81 4.98
C SER A 102 -13.97 0.51 4.19
N CYS A 103 -15.13 -0.12 4.17
CA CYS A 103 -15.41 -1.28 3.35
C CYS A 103 -16.06 -0.88 2.05
N GLY A 104 -15.97 -1.74 1.06
CA GLY A 104 -16.59 -1.48 -0.22
C GLY A 104 -16.42 -2.62 -1.21
N LYS A 105 -16.81 -2.34 -2.44
CA LYS A 105 -16.65 -3.22 -3.58
C LYS A 105 -15.49 -2.73 -4.44
N TRP A 106 -14.64 -3.65 -4.83
CA TRP A 106 -13.65 -3.41 -5.88
C TRP A 106 -14.27 -3.76 -7.23
N ASP A 107 -14.47 -2.75 -8.06
CA ASP A 107 -15.02 -2.87 -9.40
C ASP A 107 -14.18 -2.06 -10.39
N THR A 108 -13.43 -2.75 -11.24
CA THR A 108 -12.56 -2.12 -12.23
C THR A 108 -13.33 -1.41 -13.35
N ALA A 109 -14.63 -1.67 -13.47
CA ALA A 109 -15.50 -1.05 -14.49
C ALA A 109 -16.25 0.18 -13.96
N ALA A 110 -16.11 0.51 -12.66
CA ALA A 110 -16.81 1.67 -12.08
C ALA A 110 -16.26 2.99 -12.63
N ALA A 111 -17.15 3.90 -13.01
CA ALA A 111 -16.79 5.19 -13.62
C ALA A 111 -16.04 6.13 -12.66
N ASP A 112 -16.37 6.07 -11.35
CA ASP A 112 -15.82 6.94 -10.30
C ASP A 112 -14.55 6.37 -9.64
N GLY A 113 -13.96 5.35 -10.25
CA GLY A 113 -12.78 4.65 -9.72
C GLY A 113 -13.10 3.24 -9.24
N PRO A 114 -12.07 2.40 -9.10
CA PRO A 114 -12.25 0.96 -8.86
C PRO A 114 -12.81 0.62 -7.47
N PHE A 115 -12.71 1.52 -6.48
CA PHE A 115 -13.26 1.30 -5.14
C PHE A 115 -14.55 2.06 -4.95
N VAL A 116 -15.65 1.33 -4.74
CA VAL A 116 -16.97 1.88 -4.41
C VAL A 116 -17.25 1.58 -2.95
N ALA A 117 -17.36 2.63 -2.12
CA ALA A 117 -17.65 2.46 -0.70
C ALA A 117 -19.04 1.86 -0.51
N ASP A 118 -19.13 0.87 0.37
CA ASP A 118 -20.37 0.24 0.79
C ASP A 118 -20.45 0.29 2.33
N THR A 119 -21.54 0.80 2.83
CA THR A 119 -21.75 0.94 4.27
C THR A 119 -22.39 -0.29 4.90
N GLY A 120 -22.73 -1.30 4.10
CA GLY A 120 -23.40 -2.50 4.55
C GLY A 120 -22.49 -3.74 4.52
N ASP A 121 -22.87 -4.74 5.30
CA ASP A 121 -22.29 -6.08 5.24
C ASP A 121 -22.91 -6.85 4.05
N SER A 122 -22.91 -6.24 2.85
CA SER A 122 -23.48 -6.85 1.67
C SER A 122 -22.62 -8.00 1.17
N HIS A 123 -23.23 -8.98 0.52
CA HIS A 123 -22.50 -10.11 -0.06
C HIS A 123 -21.48 -9.66 -1.14
N ASP A 124 -21.69 -8.49 -1.74
CA ASP A 124 -20.83 -7.90 -2.76
C ASP A 124 -19.61 -7.15 -2.20
N THR A 125 -19.60 -6.86 -0.88
CA THR A 125 -18.46 -6.22 -0.22
C THR A 125 -17.25 -7.14 -0.27
N ASN A 126 -16.23 -6.76 -1.02
CA ASN A 126 -15.03 -7.57 -1.23
C ASN A 126 -13.72 -6.81 -1.02
N ALA A 127 -13.78 -5.54 -0.62
CA ALA A 127 -12.61 -4.69 -0.50
C ALA A 127 -12.63 -3.86 0.78
N VAL A 128 -11.43 -3.51 1.24
CA VAL A 128 -11.20 -2.61 2.38
C VAL A 128 -10.23 -1.53 1.93
N LYS A 129 -10.60 -0.27 2.17
CA LYS A 129 -9.78 0.91 1.93
C LYS A 129 -9.33 1.49 3.26
N ALA A 130 -8.05 1.79 3.40
CA ALA A 130 -7.49 2.57 4.50
C ALA A 130 -7.03 3.93 3.99
N THR A 131 -7.41 4.98 4.71
CA THR A 131 -6.91 6.34 4.52
C THR A 131 -6.27 6.80 5.81
N ILE A 132 -4.97 7.03 5.79
CA ILE A 132 -4.22 7.48 6.97
C ILE A 132 -3.69 8.88 6.67
N ARG A 133 -4.02 9.82 7.56
CA ARG A 133 -3.57 11.22 7.48
C ARG A 133 -2.73 11.56 8.69
N SER A 134 -1.68 12.33 8.47
CA SER A 134 -0.83 12.81 9.53
C SER A 134 -0.21 14.17 9.17
N ARG A 135 0.04 14.98 10.19
CA ARG A 135 0.86 16.18 10.05
C ARG A 135 2.27 15.86 10.55
N PRO A 136 3.25 15.79 9.63
CA PRO A 136 4.63 15.52 10.01
C PRO A 136 5.20 16.67 10.84
N TYR A 137 6.16 16.36 11.69
CA TYR A 137 6.90 17.39 12.38
C TYR A 137 7.86 18.09 11.40
N SER A 138 7.89 19.42 11.45
CA SER A 138 8.83 20.24 10.69
C SER A 138 9.73 20.98 11.68
N PHE A 139 11.04 20.78 11.57
CA PHE A 139 12.00 21.38 12.50
C PHE A 139 12.39 22.80 12.07
N PHE A 140 12.67 22.98 10.80
CA PHE A 140 13.24 24.21 10.27
C PHE A 140 12.25 25.06 9.50
N LEU A 141 11.34 24.44 8.75
CA LEU A 141 10.30 25.16 8.02
C LEU A 141 9.34 25.90 8.96
N SER A 142 8.99 25.33 10.11
CA SER A 142 8.16 25.98 11.11
C SER A 142 8.83 27.20 11.72
N LEU A 143 10.16 27.22 11.82
CA LEU A 143 10.93 28.36 12.35
C LEU A 143 10.93 29.55 11.39
N ILE A 144 10.88 29.29 10.07
CA ILE A 144 10.99 30.30 9.03
C ILE A 144 9.60 30.82 8.60
N SER A 145 8.62 29.92 8.47
CA SER A 145 7.33 30.24 7.87
C SER A 145 6.20 30.54 8.86
N ASN A 146 6.39 30.23 10.14
CA ASN A 146 5.29 30.27 11.14
C ASN A 146 4.03 29.49 10.70
N GLN A 147 4.14 28.64 9.69
CA GLN A 147 3.06 27.81 9.16
C GLN A 147 3.28 26.36 9.56
N GLU A 148 2.22 25.71 9.98
CA GLU A 148 2.24 24.28 10.19
C GLU A 148 2.45 23.54 8.85
N PRO A 149 3.23 22.44 8.84
CA PRO A 149 3.39 21.64 7.64
C PRO A 149 2.04 21.11 7.16
N GLY A 150 1.92 20.99 5.85
CA GLY A 150 0.72 20.43 5.21
C GLY A 150 0.46 18.99 5.68
N GLU A 151 -0.80 18.59 5.65
CA GLU A 151 -1.21 17.21 5.95
C GLU A 151 -0.71 16.26 4.87
N ILE A 152 -0.12 15.15 5.28
CA ILE A 152 0.29 14.05 4.40
C ILE A 152 -0.75 12.94 4.52
N GLN A 153 -1.24 12.47 3.38
CA GLN A 153 -2.21 11.39 3.30
C GLN A 153 -1.61 10.19 2.57
N ALA A 154 -1.89 8.99 3.07
CA ALA A 154 -1.62 7.72 2.41
C ALA A 154 -2.92 6.93 2.26
N GLU A 155 -3.10 6.30 1.13
CA GLU A 155 -4.27 5.47 0.83
C GLU A 155 -3.83 4.11 0.32
N ALA A 156 -4.53 3.08 0.73
CA ALA A 156 -4.39 1.72 0.22
C ALA A 156 -5.75 1.06 0.09
N VAL A 157 -5.86 0.11 -0.82
CA VAL A 157 -7.04 -0.74 -0.99
C VAL A 157 -6.59 -2.17 -1.16
N SER A 158 -7.21 -3.07 -0.42
CA SER A 158 -7.06 -4.52 -0.59
C SER A 158 -8.41 -5.14 -0.90
N ALA A 159 -8.47 -6.03 -1.88
CA ALA A 159 -9.69 -6.71 -2.28
C ALA A 159 -9.48 -8.23 -2.29
N ILE A 160 -10.54 -8.95 -1.92
CA ILE A 160 -10.63 -10.39 -2.05
C ILE A 160 -11.07 -10.69 -3.48
N GLN A 161 -10.26 -11.44 -4.20
CA GLN A 161 -10.67 -12.00 -5.48
C GLN A 161 -10.96 -13.48 -5.31
N ALA A 162 -11.93 -13.96 -6.08
CA ALA A 162 -12.18 -15.39 -6.12
C ALA A 162 -10.89 -16.12 -6.55
N PRO A 163 -10.50 -17.18 -5.84
CA PRO A 163 -9.31 -17.93 -6.21
C PRO A 163 -9.48 -18.52 -7.60
N GLN A 164 -8.56 -18.20 -8.51
CA GLN A 164 -8.50 -18.79 -9.84
C GLN A 164 -7.40 -19.85 -9.83
N ALA A 165 -7.78 -21.11 -9.98
CA ALA A 165 -6.85 -22.19 -10.18
C ALA A 165 -6.77 -22.53 -11.67
N GLN A 166 -5.61 -22.40 -12.27
CA GLN A 166 -5.37 -22.83 -13.64
C GLN A 166 -4.52 -24.10 -13.62
N LEU A 167 -5.12 -25.23 -13.97
CA LEU A 167 -4.41 -26.47 -14.17
C LEU A 167 -3.96 -26.58 -15.64
N LYS A 168 -2.66 -26.44 -15.88
CA LYS A 168 -2.09 -26.61 -17.21
C LYS A 168 -1.46 -28.01 -17.32
N ILE A 169 -2.18 -28.93 -17.93
CA ILE A 169 -1.66 -30.27 -18.23
C ILE A 169 -0.92 -30.23 -19.57
N ARG A 170 0.39 -30.53 -19.56
CA ARG A 170 1.18 -30.62 -20.79
C ARG A 170 1.09 -32.02 -21.36
N SER A 171 0.92 -32.14 -22.66
CA SER A 171 0.77 -33.40 -23.40
C SER A 171 1.98 -34.34 -23.34
N THR A 172 3.14 -33.89 -22.82
CA THR A 172 4.32 -34.75 -22.59
C THR A 172 4.12 -35.77 -21.49
N LEU A 173 3.08 -35.64 -20.64
CA LEU A 173 2.65 -36.68 -19.68
C LEU A 173 1.61 -37.65 -20.25
N ALA A 174 1.05 -37.35 -21.42
CA ALA A 174 0.04 -38.18 -22.08
C ALA A 174 0.60 -39.38 -22.82
N SER A 175 1.93 -39.66 -22.70
CA SER A 175 2.52 -40.92 -23.19
C SER A 175 2.54 -42.03 -22.13
N LEU A 176 1.98 -41.78 -20.94
CA LEU A 176 1.69 -42.83 -19.97
C LEU A 176 0.38 -43.48 -20.39
N GLU A 177 0.41 -44.79 -20.57
CA GLU A 177 -0.69 -45.65 -21.01
C GLU A 177 -2.02 -45.22 -20.39
N ASP A 178 -3.08 -45.23 -21.19
CA ASP A 178 -4.42 -44.69 -20.90
C ASP A 178 -5.03 -45.10 -19.54
N GLY A 179 -4.53 -46.18 -18.91
CA GLY A 179 -4.97 -46.63 -17.59
C GLY A 179 -4.50 -45.76 -16.43
N ALA A 180 -3.20 -45.42 -16.38
CA ALA A 180 -2.59 -44.79 -15.19
C ALA A 180 -3.09 -43.34 -14.94
N VAL A 181 -3.48 -42.62 -16.00
CA VAL A 181 -4.03 -41.26 -15.87
C VAL A 181 -5.50 -41.31 -15.45
N ASN A 182 -6.26 -42.27 -15.97
CA ASN A 182 -7.64 -42.50 -15.57
C ASN A 182 -7.73 -42.99 -14.12
N ASP A 183 -6.87 -43.91 -13.69
CA ASP A 183 -6.82 -44.38 -12.31
C ASP A 183 -6.45 -43.27 -11.31
N LEU A 184 -5.53 -42.37 -11.70
CA LEU A 184 -5.16 -41.22 -10.89
C LEU A 184 -6.32 -40.22 -10.77
N LEU A 185 -7.04 -39.95 -11.86
CA LEU A 185 -8.16 -39.04 -11.88
C LEU A 185 -9.40 -39.63 -11.19
N GLU A 186 -9.61 -40.94 -11.30
CA GLU A 186 -10.66 -41.65 -10.56
C GLU A 186 -10.41 -41.61 -9.05
N GLY A 187 -9.15 -41.77 -8.63
CA GLY A 187 -8.74 -41.64 -7.22
C GLY A 187 -8.84 -40.22 -6.68
N LEU A 188 -8.66 -39.19 -7.51
CA LEU A 188 -8.67 -37.79 -7.09
C LEU A 188 -10.07 -37.17 -7.13
N LEU A 189 -10.91 -37.57 -8.07
CA LEU A 189 -12.22 -36.95 -8.35
C LEU A 189 -13.42 -37.83 -7.96
N GLY A 190 -13.19 -39.05 -7.52
CA GLY A 190 -14.19 -39.88 -6.85
C GLY A 190 -15.36 -40.36 -7.73
N GLY A 191 -15.14 -40.67 -8.99
CA GLY A 191 -16.17 -41.24 -9.84
C GLY A 191 -15.67 -41.60 -11.23
N GLY A 192 -16.17 -42.70 -11.85
CA GLY A 192 -15.72 -43.26 -13.11
C GLY A 192 -15.65 -42.29 -14.28
N ILE A 193 -14.59 -41.49 -14.33
CA ILE A 193 -14.30 -40.53 -15.39
C ILE A 193 -13.37 -41.21 -16.37
N SER A 194 -13.90 -41.66 -17.51
CA SER A 194 -13.07 -42.08 -18.63
C SER A 194 -12.76 -40.88 -19.53
N LEU A 195 -11.55 -40.36 -19.44
CA LEU A 195 -11.05 -39.34 -20.34
C LEU A 195 -10.56 -39.97 -21.64
N ASN A 196 -11.37 -39.84 -22.67
CA ASN A 196 -10.96 -40.18 -24.03
C ASN A 196 -10.21 -39.02 -24.65
N VAL A 197 -9.30 -39.24 -25.59
CA VAL A 197 -8.46 -38.24 -26.28
C VAL A 197 -9.25 -37.03 -26.80
N VAL A 198 -10.51 -37.19 -27.07
CA VAL A 198 -11.45 -36.13 -27.48
C VAL A 198 -11.93 -35.24 -26.30
N GLY A 199 -11.82 -35.72 -25.04
CA GLY A 199 -12.23 -35.01 -23.84
C GLY A 199 -11.22 -33.97 -23.30
N TRP A 200 -9.96 -34.03 -23.74
CA TRP A 200 -8.89 -33.16 -23.26
C TRP A 200 -9.12 -31.67 -23.54
N GLN A 201 -9.79 -31.33 -24.64
CA GLN A 201 -10.14 -29.94 -24.93
C GLN A 201 -11.24 -29.41 -23.99
N GLY A 202 -12.11 -30.28 -23.50
CA GLY A 202 -13.15 -29.90 -22.52
C GLY A 202 -12.56 -29.63 -21.13
N VAL A 203 -11.57 -30.41 -20.69
CA VAL A 203 -10.90 -30.22 -19.39
C VAL A 203 -9.99 -28.98 -19.39
N ALA A 204 -9.36 -28.66 -20.52
CA ALA A 204 -8.51 -27.47 -20.65
C ALA A 204 -9.30 -26.15 -20.57
N ASN A 205 -10.62 -26.19 -20.77
CA ASN A 205 -11.51 -25.02 -20.70
C ASN A 205 -12.46 -25.05 -19.49
N ALA A 206 -12.30 -26.01 -18.57
CA ALA A 206 -13.15 -26.10 -17.39
C ALA A 206 -12.61 -25.17 -16.28
N ASP A 207 -13.42 -24.21 -15.88
CA ASP A 207 -13.18 -23.41 -14.68
C ASP A 207 -13.51 -24.25 -13.45
N VAL A 208 -12.48 -24.65 -12.69
CA VAL A 208 -12.64 -25.40 -11.45
C VAL A 208 -12.59 -24.43 -10.27
N ASN A 209 -13.70 -24.32 -9.54
CA ASN A 209 -13.73 -23.57 -8.29
C ASN A 209 -13.03 -24.40 -7.18
N LEU A 210 -11.81 -24.05 -6.86
CA LEU A 210 -10.97 -24.77 -5.89
C LEU A 210 -11.59 -24.81 -4.48
N LEU A 211 -12.32 -23.76 -4.07
CA LEU A 211 -13.02 -23.70 -2.78
C LEU A 211 -14.17 -24.69 -2.71
N GLN A 212 -14.91 -24.86 -3.80
CA GLN A 212 -16.01 -25.82 -3.89
C GLN A 212 -15.49 -27.26 -3.90
N PHE A 213 -14.32 -27.48 -4.50
CA PHE A 213 -13.62 -28.75 -4.48
C PHE A 213 -13.13 -29.13 -3.06
N MET A 214 -12.52 -28.15 -2.34
CA MET A 214 -12.04 -28.39 -0.97
C MET A 214 -13.16 -28.59 0.06
N ASN A 215 -14.35 -28.02 -0.15
CA ASN A 215 -15.51 -28.21 0.73
C ASN A 215 -16.20 -29.57 0.53
N ASN A 216 -15.92 -30.27 -0.55
CA ASN A 216 -16.50 -31.58 -0.86
C ASN A 216 -15.54 -32.74 -0.52
N MET A 217 -14.34 -32.46 -0.01
CA MET A 217 -13.40 -33.42 0.56
C MET A 217 -13.54 -33.51 2.08
#